data_5ff495b317c4d2daa4871895f1901200
#
_entry.id   5ff495b317c4d2daa4871895f1901200
#
_cell.length_a   1.000
_cell.length_b   1.000
_cell.length_c   1.000
_cell.angle_alpha   90.00
_cell.angle_beta   90.00
_cell.angle_gamma   90.00
#
_symmetry.space_group_name_H-M   'P 1'
#
loop_
_entity.id
_entity.type
_entity.pdbx_description
1 polymer ?
#
loop_
_entity_poly.entity_id
_entity_poly.type
_entity_poly.pdbx_seq_one_letter_code
_entity_poly.pdbx_strand_id
1 'polypeptide(L)'
;FEESCLKNLQKFINNDYLVVPKIISFLEINDVELLLMEWIDMKNIDQQKLGKGLGEMHIESNKFNPKSFGYPIHGYIGTSNQIKGWEKDWIECFINLRITPQLELLEKDFLEIDIKNKLKSKIELELYDHKPMNSLVHGDLWSGNVGVNQMNKGVIFDPACWWADCEVDIAMTRLFSNFRSEFYENYYKVVP
;
A
#
# COMPACT_ATOMS: atom_id res chain seq x y z
N PHE A 1 0.47 9.83 10.60
CA PHE A 1 -0.05 8.75 9.74
C PHE A 1 1.03 7.70 9.47
N GLU A 2 2.19 8.06 8.92
CA GLU A 2 3.29 7.15 8.56
C GLU A 2 3.77 6.30 9.75
N GLU A 3 3.88 6.89 10.94
CA GLU A 3 4.19 6.17 12.18
C GLU A 3 3.24 4.99 12.41
N SER A 4 1.93 5.22 12.25
CA SER A 4 0.90 4.18 12.39
C SER A 4 1.07 3.08 11.34
N CYS A 5 1.38 3.45 10.10
CA CYS A 5 1.62 2.52 9.01
C CYS A 5 2.82 1.61 9.29
N LEU A 6 3.97 2.18 9.63
CA LEU A 6 5.19 1.43 9.96
C LEU A 6 4.98 0.45 11.13
N LYS A 7 4.31 0.92 12.21
CA LYS A 7 3.95 0.06 13.36
C LYS A 7 3.04 -1.10 12.96
N ASN A 8 2.12 -0.87 12.03
CA ASN A 8 1.21 -1.92 11.59
C ASN A 8 1.88 -2.91 10.65
N LEU A 9 2.68 -2.45 9.68
CA LEU A 9 3.45 -3.33 8.80
C LEU A 9 4.40 -4.24 9.61
N GLN A 10 5.05 -3.69 10.63
CA GLN A 10 6.01 -4.44 11.45
C GLN A 10 5.40 -5.66 12.16
N LYS A 11 4.07 -5.69 12.35
CA LYS A 11 3.36 -6.82 12.97
C LYS A 11 3.29 -8.05 12.05
N PHE A 12 3.33 -7.84 10.74
CA PHE A 12 3.05 -8.89 9.74
C PHE A 12 4.27 -9.25 8.90
N ILE A 13 5.37 -8.48 8.99
CA ILE A 13 6.57 -8.79 8.21
C ILE A 13 7.37 -9.93 8.84
N ASN A 14 7.93 -10.79 7.97
CA ASN A 14 8.96 -11.73 8.35
C ASN A 14 10.34 -11.09 8.16
N ASN A 15 11.01 -10.79 9.26
CA ASN A 15 12.30 -10.09 9.27
C ASN A 15 13.45 -10.85 8.57
N ASP A 16 13.25 -12.11 8.15
CA ASP A 16 14.23 -12.83 7.33
C ASP A 16 14.19 -12.40 5.86
N TYR A 17 13.06 -11.86 5.40
CA TYR A 17 12.85 -11.49 4.02
C TYR A 17 12.58 -10.00 3.81
N LEU A 18 11.83 -9.37 4.72
CA LEU A 18 11.36 -7.99 4.59
C LEU A 18 11.61 -7.22 5.87
N VAL A 19 11.99 -5.96 5.75
CA VAL A 19 12.16 -5.05 6.88
C VAL A 19 11.55 -3.69 6.55
N VAL A 20 11.09 -3.00 7.59
CA VAL A 20 10.73 -1.58 7.57
C VAL A 20 11.64 -0.82 8.53
N PRO A 21 11.90 0.48 8.32
CA PRO A 21 12.69 1.28 9.23
C PRO A 21 12.09 1.28 10.64
N LYS A 22 12.94 1.11 11.65
CA LYS A 22 12.50 1.22 13.04
C LYS A 22 12.24 2.67 13.40
N ILE A 23 11.15 2.90 14.08
CA ILE A 23 10.85 4.22 14.65
C ILE A 23 11.72 4.42 15.88
N ILE A 24 12.51 5.49 15.88
CA ILE A 24 13.35 5.90 17.00
C ILE A 24 12.57 6.84 17.90
N SER A 25 11.89 7.83 17.33
CA SER A 25 11.10 8.80 18.07
C SER A 25 10.02 9.41 17.17
N PHE A 26 8.90 9.79 17.79
CA PHE A 26 7.89 10.66 17.20
C PHE A 26 7.69 11.85 18.14
N LEU A 27 7.80 13.04 17.61
CA LEU A 27 7.71 14.29 18.36
C LEU A 27 6.76 15.25 17.65
N GLU A 28 6.00 15.99 18.43
CA GLU A 28 5.19 17.10 17.95
C GLU A 28 5.71 18.39 18.60
N ILE A 29 6.17 19.34 17.78
CA ILE A 29 6.74 20.60 18.23
C ILE A 29 6.12 21.73 17.41
N ASN A 30 5.38 22.62 18.07
CA ASN A 30 4.74 23.78 17.42
C ASN A 30 3.91 23.39 16.18
N ASP A 31 3.04 22.41 16.32
CA ASP A 31 2.19 21.88 15.25
C ASP A 31 2.94 21.21 14.08
N VAL A 32 4.22 20.91 14.27
CA VAL A 32 5.04 20.15 13.31
C VAL A 32 5.30 18.76 13.87
N GLU A 33 4.87 17.75 13.12
CA GLU A 33 5.15 16.34 13.43
C GLU A 33 6.53 15.95 12.87
N LEU A 34 7.37 15.38 13.74
CA LEU A 34 8.71 14.89 13.40
C LEU A 34 8.78 13.38 13.68
N LEU A 35 9.02 12.61 12.64
CA LEU A 35 9.25 11.16 12.74
C LEU A 35 10.74 10.87 12.50
N LEU A 36 11.42 10.43 13.56
CA LEU A 36 12.81 9.99 13.48
C LEU A 36 12.85 8.47 13.33
N MET A 37 13.49 8.01 12.27
CA MET A 37 13.59 6.59 11.94
C MET A 37 15.03 6.14 11.75
N GLU A 38 15.25 4.83 11.85
CA GLU A 38 16.47 4.17 11.48
C GLU A 38 16.83 4.45 10.02
N TRP A 39 18.09 4.83 9.77
CA TRP A 39 18.64 4.84 8.42
C TRP A 39 19.07 3.43 8.01
N ILE A 40 18.59 2.95 6.89
CA ILE A 40 18.95 1.65 6.33
C ILE A 40 19.77 1.87 5.07
N ASP A 41 21.04 1.42 5.10
CA ASP A 41 21.87 1.42 3.90
C ASP A 41 21.34 0.39 2.90
N MET A 42 20.84 0.90 1.78
CA MET A 42 20.34 0.08 0.70
C MET A 42 21.42 -0.14 -0.34
N LYS A 43 21.58 -1.39 -0.71
CA LYS A 43 22.37 -1.85 -1.85
C LYS A 43 21.45 -2.43 -2.91
N ASN A 44 22.04 -2.96 -3.88
CA ASN A 44 21.55 -3.61 -5.06
C ASN A 44 20.53 -4.76 -4.77
N ILE A 45 19.55 -4.98 -5.36
CA ILE A 45 19.00 -5.38 -6.67
C ILE A 45 18.48 -6.83 -6.71
N ASP A 46 18.79 -7.71 -5.73
CA ASP A 46 18.11 -9.00 -5.65
C ASP A 46 16.74 -8.83 -4.99
N GLN A 47 15.70 -8.80 -5.82
CA GLN A 47 14.33 -8.57 -5.37
C GLN A 47 13.58 -9.87 -4.99
N GLN A 48 14.25 -11.03 -4.95
CA GLN A 48 13.61 -12.29 -4.60
C GLN A 48 13.04 -12.25 -3.17
N LYS A 49 13.85 -11.80 -2.21
CA LYS A 49 13.39 -11.66 -0.82
C LYS A 49 12.34 -10.57 -0.64
N LEU A 50 12.42 -9.48 -1.41
CA LEU A 50 11.41 -8.43 -1.42
C LEU A 50 10.05 -8.99 -1.85
N GLY A 51 10.00 -9.71 -2.98
CA GLY A 51 8.76 -10.32 -3.46
C GLY A 51 8.21 -11.36 -2.50
N LYS A 52 9.07 -12.26 -2.00
CA LYS A 52 8.66 -13.27 -1.02
C LYS A 52 8.15 -12.63 0.27
N GLY A 53 8.88 -11.66 0.81
CA GLY A 53 8.54 -11.00 2.07
C GLY A 53 7.24 -10.20 1.97
N LEU A 54 6.99 -9.54 0.84
CA LEU A 54 5.71 -8.86 0.58
C LEU A 54 4.56 -9.87 0.55
N GLY A 55 4.73 -10.99 -0.18
CA GLY A 55 3.71 -12.03 -0.23
C GLY A 55 3.40 -12.61 1.15
N GLU A 56 4.42 -12.90 1.96
CA GLU A 56 4.23 -13.38 3.33
C GLU A 56 3.49 -12.33 4.19
N MET A 57 3.84 -11.05 4.08
CA MET A 57 3.17 -9.95 4.79
C MET A 57 1.67 -9.88 4.42
N HIS A 58 1.34 -9.98 3.14
CA HIS A 58 -0.06 -9.97 2.69
C HIS A 58 -0.83 -11.18 3.24
N ILE A 59 -0.25 -12.40 3.18
CA ILE A 59 -0.88 -13.61 3.73
C ILE A 59 -1.05 -13.51 5.25
N GLU A 60 -0.02 -13.07 5.98
CA GLU A 60 -0.10 -12.99 7.45
C GLU A 60 -1.12 -11.92 7.89
N SER A 61 -1.16 -10.77 7.22
CA SER A 61 -2.16 -9.76 7.51
C SER A 61 -3.58 -10.23 7.15
N ASN A 62 -3.75 -10.95 6.04
CA ASN A 62 -5.05 -11.54 5.69
C ASN A 62 -5.55 -12.54 6.74
N LYS A 63 -4.66 -13.32 7.36
CA LYS A 63 -5.02 -14.25 8.45
C LYS A 63 -5.58 -13.53 9.69
N PHE A 64 -5.21 -12.26 9.89
CA PHE A 64 -5.81 -11.42 10.93
C PHE A 64 -7.31 -11.22 10.67
N ASN A 65 -7.77 -11.50 9.44
CA ASN A 65 -9.15 -11.50 9.00
C ASN A 65 -9.88 -10.17 9.27
N PRO A 66 -9.39 -9.06 8.71
CA PRO A 66 -10.11 -7.80 8.81
C PRO A 66 -11.48 -7.95 8.14
N LYS A 67 -12.53 -7.53 8.84
CA LYS A 67 -13.91 -7.67 8.35
C LYS A 67 -14.31 -6.56 7.39
N SER A 68 -13.43 -5.61 7.15
CA SER A 68 -13.70 -4.41 6.36
C SER A 68 -12.43 -3.93 5.69
N PHE A 69 -12.60 -3.20 4.60
CA PHE A 69 -11.54 -2.51 3.87
C PHE A 69 -11.48 -1.05 4.31
N GLY A 70 -10.29 -0.44 4.28
CA GLY A 70 -10.12 0.96 4.65
C GLY A 70 -9.04 1.19 5.71
N TYR A 71 -9.07 2.37 6.36
CA TYR A 71 -8.11 2.72 7.42
C TYR A 71 -8.75 3.66 8.45
N PRO A 72 -8.33 3.60 9.74
CA PRO A 72 -8.99 4.35 10.81
C PRO A 72 -8.67 5.84 10.82
N ILE A 73 -7.58 6.28 10.18
CA ILE A 73 -7.13 7.66 10.16
C ILE A 73 -6.92 8.16 8.73
N HIS A 74 -7.00 9.47 8.54
CA HIS A 74 -6.62 10.07 7.26
C HIS A 74 -5.13 9.85 6.98
N GLY A 75 -4.81 9.64 5.72
CA GLY A 75 -3.45 9.47 5.25
C GLY A 75 -3.15 10.35 4.05
N TYR A 76 -1.99 10.12 3.47
CA TYR A 76 -1.50 10.85 2.31
C TYR A 76 -0.76 9.90 1.36
N ILE A 77 -0.83 10.18 0.07
CA ILE A 77 0.09 9.70 -0.96
C ILE A 77 0.63 10.94 -1.64
N GLY A 78 1.91 11.26 -1.42
CA GLY A 78 2.45 12.58 -1.76
C GLY A 78 1.66 13.70 -1.08
N THR A 79 1.07 14.62 -1.86
CA THR A 79 0.22 15.70 -1.34
C THR A 79 -1.28 15.37 -1.34
N SER A 80 -1.66 14.19 -1.85
CA SER A 80 -3.07 13.80 -2.00
C SER A 80 -3.60 13.12 -0.75
N ASN A 81 -4.66 13.68 -0.18
CA ASN A 81 -5.34 13.10 0.97
C ASN A 81 -5.93 11.72 0.66
N GLN A 82 -5.69 10.77 1.56
CA GLN A 82 -6.35 9.48 1.60
C GLN A 82 -7.43 9.49 2.69
N ILE A 83 -8.68 9.38 2.28
CA ILE A 83 -9.81 9.50 3.20
C ILE A 83 -9.87 8.26 4.11
N LYS A 84 -9.99 8.51 5.41
CA LYS A 84 -10.27 7.45 6.40
C LYS A 84 -11.70 6.93 6.23
N GLY A 85 -11.90 5.69 6.59
CA GLY A 85 -13.21 5.05 6.57
C GLY A 85 -13.09 3.55 6.52
N TRP A 86 -14.22 2.87 6.65
CA TRP A 86 -14.33 1.44 6.59
C TRP A 86 -15.55 1.05 5.77
N GLU A 87 -15.36 0.19 4.79
CA GLU A 87 -16.41 -0.42 3.99
C GLU A 87 -16.33 -1.93 4.09
N LYS A 88 -17.47 -2.60 4.03
CA LYS A 88 -17.52 -4.07 4.07
C LYS A 88 -17.21 -4.69 2.71
N ASP A 89 -17.56 -4.01 1.66
CA ASP A 89 -17.35 -4.41 0.29
C ASP A 89 -16.10 -3.75 -0.29
N TRP A 90 -15.33 -4.50 -1.08
CA TRP A 90 -14.11 -4.00 -1.70
C TRP A 90 -14.38 -2.94 -2.75
N ILE A 91 -15.38 -3.17 -3.61
CA ILE A 91 -15.71 -2.24 -4.70
C ILE A 91 -16.19 -0.91 -4.11
N GLU A 92 -17.07 -0.97 -3.10
CA GLU A 92 -17.52 0.21 -2.36
C GLU A 92 -16.35 0.96 -1.72
N CYS A 93 -15.44 0.25 -1.05
CA CYS A 93 -14.26 0.85 -0.45
C CYS A 93 -13.38 1.54 -1.49
N PHE A 94 -13.06 0.85 -2.56
CA PHE A 94 -12.18 1.37 -3.60
C PHE A 94 -12.79 2.60 -4.29
N ILE A 95 -14.08 2.54 -4.63
CA ILE A 95 -14.79 3.65 -5.26
C ILE A 95 -14.95 4.82 -4.30
N ASN A 96 -15.48 4.60 -3.09
CA ASN A 96 -15.85 5.66 -2.18
C ASN A 96 -14.64 6.33 -1.52
N LEU A 97 -13.63 5.56 -1.12
CA LEU A 97 -12.51 6.06 -0.34
C LEU A 97 -11.25 6.35 -1.17
N ARG A 98 -11.20 5.91 -2.43
CA ARG A 98 -10.02 6.12 -3.28
C ARG A 98 -10.34 6.83 -4.60
N ILE A 99 -11.30 6.34 -5.37
CA ILE A 99 -11.59 6.89 -6.69
C ILE A 99 -12.40 8.20 -6.59
N THR A 100 -13.49 8.19 -5.83
CA THR A 100 -14.37 9.37 -5.72
C THR A 100 -13.64 10.62 -5.25
N PRO A 101 -12.82 10.58 -4.17
CA PRO A 101 -12.08 11.74 -3.72
C PRO A 101 -11.14 12.32 -4.79
N GLN A 102 -10.48 11.45 -5.57
CA GLN A 102 -9.61 11.91 -6.66
C GLN A 102 -10.41 12.55 -7.80
N LEU A 103 -11.58 12.00 -8.13
CA LEU A 103 -12.45 12.59 -9.15
C LEU A 103 -13.04 13.94 -8.70
N GLU A 104 -13.21 14.13 -7.39
CA GLU A 104 -13.69 15.41 -6.83
C GLU A 104 -12.64 16.52 -6.85
N LEU A 105 -11.34 16.15 -6.80
CA LEU A 105 -10.22 17.08 -6.93
C LEU A 105 -10.07 17.61 -8.37
N LEU A 106 -10.60 16.90 -9.36
CA LEU A 106 -10.59 17.38 -10.72
C LEU A 106 -11.58 18.56 -10.85
N GLU A 107 -11.11 19.65 -11.45
CA GLU A 107 -11.96 20.81 -11.74
C GLU A 107 -13.20 20.39 -12.50
N LYS A 108 -14.33 21.04 -12.21
CA LYS A 108 -15.64 20.69 -12.82
C LYS A 108 -15.61 20.70 -14.35
N ASP A 109 -14.76 21.56 -14.93
CA ASP A 109 -14.63 21.74 -16.37
C ASP A 109 -13.69 20.70 -17.00
N PHE A 110 -12.94 19.92 -16.20
CA PHE A 110 -12.00 18.94 -16.71
C PHE A 110 -12.64 17.59 -17.06
N LEU A 111 -13.63 17.19 -16.27
CA LEU A 111 -14.36 15.94 -16.50
C LEU A 111 -15.86 16.13 -16.26
N GLU A 112 -16.65 15.89 -17.30
CA GLU A 112 -18.11 15.88 -17.19
C GLU A 112 -18.58 14.83 -16.19
N ILE A 113 -19.68 15.12 -15.49
CA ILE A 113 -20.27 14.22 -14.50
C ILE A 113 -20.58 12.83 -15.08
N ASP A 114 -21.01 12.78 -16.33
CA ASP A 114 -21.28 11.53 -17.03
C ASP A 114 -20.04 10.66 -17.22
N ILE A 115 -18.87 11.27 -17.44
CA ILE A 115 -17.59 10.55 -17.56
C ILE A 115 -17.19 9.98 -16.21
N LYS A 116 -17.35 10.76 -15.12
CA LYS A 116 -17.09 10.30 -13.75
C LYS A 116 -17.97 9.10 -13.38
N ASN A 117 -19.26 9.16 -13.71
CA ASN A 117 -20.19 8.07 -13.46
C ASN A 117 -19.86 6.82 -14.31
N LYS A 118 -19.55 6.99 -15.58
CA LYS A 118 -19.14 5.90 -16.48
C LYS A 118 -17.86 5.22 -15.98
N LEU A 119 -16.90 5.98 -15.46
CA LEU A 119 -15.68 5.42 -14.89
C LEU A 119 -15.98 4.54 -13.67
N LYS A 120 -16.82 5.03 -12.74
CA LYS A 120 -17.24 4.25 -11.58
C LYS A 120 -17.94 2.96 -11.99
N SER A 121 -18.93 3.05 -12.87
CA SER A 121 -19.64 1.86 -13.38
C SER A 121 -18.72 0.87 -14.11
N LYS A 122 -17.71 1.36 -14.81
CA LYS A 122 -16.70 0.49 -15.42
C LYS A 122 -15.87 -0.24 -14.38
N ILE A 123 -15.45 0.45 -13.31
CA ILE A 123 -14.71 -0.17 -12.21
C ILE A 123 -15.57 -1.23 -11.52
N GLU A 124 -16.84 -0.93 -11.24
CA GLU A 124 -17.80 -1.89 -10.67
C GLU A 124 -17.92 -3.16 -11.53
N LEU A 125 -18.03 -2.99 -12.84
CA LEU A 125 -18.14 -4.11 -13.78
C LEU A 125 -16.87 -4.97 -13.83
N GLU A 126 -15.71 -4.32 -13.90
CA GLU A 126 -14.41 -5.03 -13.98
C GLU A 126 -14.08 -5.78 -12.66
N LEU A 127 -14.54 -5.28 -11.53
CA LEU A 127 -14.28 -5.90 -10.23
C LEU A 127 -15.41 -6.81 -9.73
N TYR A 128 -16.53 -6.94 -10.46
CA TYR A 128 -17.73 -7.63 -10.01
C TYR A 128 -17.50 -9.08 -9.57
N ASP A 129 -16.73 -9.84 -10.33
CA ASP A 129 -16.41 -11.25 -10.03
C ASP A 129 -15.09 -11.42 -9.28
N HIS A 130 -14.40 -10.31 -8.99
CA HIS A 130 -13.12 -10.35 -8.31
C HIS A 130 -13.29 -10.69 -6.82
N LYS A 131 -12.42 -11.57 -6.32
CA LYS A 131 -12.37 -11.98 -4.91
C LYS A 131 -11.15 -11.39 -4.23
N PRO A 132 -11.28 -10.22 -3.59
CA PRO A 132 -10.14 -9.53 -3.01
C PRO A 132 -9.57 -10.30 -1.83
N MET A 133 -8.25 -10.38 -1.75
CA MET A 133 -7.56 -10.82 -0.55
C MET A 133 -7.30 -9.61 0.35
N ASN A 134 -8.20 -9.38 1.33
CA ASN A 134 -8.10 -8.25 2.24
C ASN A 134 -6.84 -8.34 3.12
N SER A 135 -5.83 -7.57 2.77
CA SER A 135 -4.53 -7.55 3.41
C SER A 135 -4.16 -6.13 3.83
N LEU A 136 -3.25 -5.99 4.78
CA LEU A 136 -2.62 -4.71 5.02
C LEU A 136 -1.61 -4.45 3.88
N VAL A 137 -1.91 -3.50 3.02
CA VAL A 137 -1.01 -3.11 1.92
C VAL A 137 -0.09 -1.99 2.34
N HIS A 138 1.07 -1.88 1.67
CA HIS A 138 1.94 -0.71 1.76
C HIS A 138 1.24 0.55 1.25
N GLY A 139 0.49 0.43 0.16
CA GLY A 139 -0.39 1.46 -0.39
C GLY A 139 0.29 2.47 -1.32
N ASP A 140 1.62 2.57 -1.28
CA ASP A 140 2.44 3.38 -2.20
C ASP A 140 3.72 2.64 -2.60
N LEU A 141 3.59 1.40 -3.07
CA LEU A 141 4.70 0.49 -3.33
C LEU A 141 5.28 0.68 -4.74
N TRP A 142 5.92 1.79 -4.98
CA TRP A 142 6.67 2.03 -6.21
C TRP A 142 8.18 1.91 -5.98
N SER A 143 8.97 1.97 -7.04
CA SER A 143 10.43 1.74 -6.98
C SER A 143 11.19 2.76 -6.12
N GLY A 144 10.61 3.93 -5.82
CA GLY A 144 11.19 4.93 -4.94
C GLY A 144 11.05 4.60 -3.45
N ASN A 145 10.11 3.71 -3.09
CA ASN A 145 9.79 3.35 -1.71
C ASN A 145 10.26 1.94 -1.34
N VAL A 146 11.15 1.35 -2.14
CA VAL A 146 11.70 0.02 -1.90
C VAL A 146 13.21 -0.04 -2.08
N GLY A 147 13.83 -1.00 -1.43
CA GLY A 147 15.25 -1.28 -1.59
C GLY A 147 15.61 -2.68 -1.13
N VAL A 148 16.89 -2.97 -1.14
CA VAL A 148 17.47 -4.20 -0.58
C VAL A 148 18.65 -3.80 0.30
N ASN A 149 18.68 -4.28 1.54
CA ASN A 149 19.75 -3.95 2.47
C ASN A 149 21.01 -4.82 2.28
N GLN A 150 22.02 -4.57 3.07
CA GLN A 150 23.30 -5.29 3.00
C GLN A 150 23.19 -6.80 3.29
N MET A 151 22.14 -7.22 4.02
CA MET A 151 21.83 -8.63 4.31
C MET A 151 20.93 -9.27 3.25
N ASN A 152 20.77 -8.62 2.12
CA ASN A 152 19.92 -9.05 1.01
C ASN A 152 18.44 -9.23 1.40
N LYS A 153 17.95 -8.45 2.37
CA LYS A 153 16.53 -8.40 2.73
C LYS A 153 15.86 -7.25 2.01
N GLY A 154 14.61 -7.45 1.58
CA GLY A 154 13.78 -6.38 1.06
C GLY A 154 13.57 -5.28 2.12
N VAL A 155 13.57 -4.04 1.68
CA VAL A 155 13.25 -2.87 2.51
C VAL A 155 12.08 -2.16 1.89
N ILE A 156 11.06 -1.85 2.67
CA ILE A 156 9.94 -0.98 2.26
C ILE A 156 9.82 0.17 3.25
N PHE A 157 9.56 1.37 2.77
CA PHE A 157 9.48 2.59 3.56
C PHE A 157 8.55 3.60 2.91
N ASP A 158 8.20 4.68 3.62
CA ASP A 158 7.22 5.68 3.19
C ASP A 158 5.84 5.07 2.83
N PRO A 159 5.23 4.32 3.77
CA PRO A 159 3.99 3.62 3.51
C PRO A 159 2.76 4.53 3.61
N ALA A 160 1.78 4.25 2.76
CA ALA A 160 0.42 4.80 2.81
C ALA A 160 -0.61 3.71 3.11
N CYS A 161 -0.44 3.01 4.23
CA CYS A 161 -1.16 1.77 4.53
C CYS A 161 -2.67 1.90 4.61
N TRP A 162 -3.32 0.85 4.17
CA TRP A 162 -4.73 0.58 4.40
C TRP A 162 -5.03 -0.92 4.23
N TRP A 163 -6.18 -1.34 4.73
CA TRP A 163 -6.70 -2.68 4.49
C TRP A 163 -7.37 -2.71 3.14
N ALA A 164 -6.81 -3.45 2.22
CA ALA A 164 -7.18 -3.44 0.82
C ALA A 164 -6.97 -4.82 0.19
N ASP A 165 -7.38 -4.95 -1.06
CA ASP A 165 -6.91 -6.05 -1.87
C ASP A 165 -5.39 -5.98 -2.03
N CYS A 166 -4.70 -7.10 -1.80
CA CYS A 166 -3.25 -7.19 -1.94
C CYS A 166 -2.75 -6.80 -3.35
N GLU A 167 -3.58 -6.92 -4.36
CA GLU A 167 -3.25 -6.52 -5.74
C GLU A 167 -3.01 -5.01 -5.90
N VAL A 168 -3.43 -4.18 -4.94
CA VAL A 168 -3.13 -2.74 -4.93
C VAL A 168 -1.62 -2.50 -4.97
N ASP A 169 -0.87 -3.20 -4.10
CA ASP A 169 0.59 -3.07 -4.10
C ASP A 169 1.22 -3.60 -5.39
N ILE A 170 0.71 -4.72 -5.91
CA ILE A 170 1.21 -5.30 -7.16
C ILE A 170 0.93 -4.37 -8.36
N ALA A 171 -0.24 -3.75 -8.41
CA ALA A 171 -0.56 -2.76 -9.43
C ALA A 171 0.38 -1.55 -9.36
N MET A 172 0.68 -1.06 -8.15
CA MET A 172 1.59 0.06 -7.95
C MET A 172 3.01 -0.25 -8.43
N THR A 173 3.52 -1.47 -8.20
CA THR A 173 4.84 -1.88 -8.70
C THR A 173 4.95 -1.85 -10.22
N ARG A 174 3.84 -1.94 -10.95
CA ARG A 174 3.79 -1.94 -12.42
C ARG A 174 3.64 -0.55 -13.04
N LEU A 175 3.15 0.44 -12.27
CA LEU A 175 2.97 1.81 -12.76
C LEU A 175 4.31 2.53 -12.98
N PHE A 176 5.25 2.31 -12.08
CA PHE A 176 6.57 2.93 -12.10
C PHE A 176 7.62 1.83 -12.21
N SER A 177 8.16 1.56 -13.37
CA SER A 177 9.11 0.47 -13.68
C SER A 177 10.24 0.30 -12.64
N ASN A 178 11.03 -0.76 -12.76
CA ASN A 178 12.19 -1.21 -11.98
C ASN A 178 11.95 -2.41 -11.06
N PHE A 179 10.74 -2.95 -10.99
CA PHE A 179 10.56 -4.27 -10.40
C PHE A 179 10.89 -5.35 -11.44
N ARG A 180 11.70 -6.32 -11.03
CA ARG A 180 12.22 -7.38 -11.90
C ARG A 180 11.32 -8.61 -11.87
N SER A 181 11.50 -9.52 -12.83
CA SER A 181 10.73 -10.78 -12.88
C SER A 181 10.86 -11.59 -11.59
N GLU A 182 12.06 -11.59 -10.98
CA GLU A 182 12.34 -12.33 -9.74
C GLU A 182 11.46 -11.88 -8.57
N PHE A 183 11.10 -10.59 -8.52
CA PHE A 183 10.15 -10.08 -7.52
C PHE A 183 8.78 -10.76 -7.68
N TYR A 184 8.20 -10.71 -8.88
CA TYR A 184 6.88 -11.28 -9.14
C TYR A 184 6.87 -12.80 -9.01
N GLU A 185 7.88 -13.49 -9.52
CA GLU A 185 8.02 -14.94 -9.40
C GLU A 185 8.03 -15.40 -7.94
N ASN A 186 8.71 -14.68 -7.05
CA ASN A 186 8.78 -15.04 -5.64
C ASN A 186 7.55 -14.57 -4.85
N TYR A 187 6.91 -13.48 -5.25
CA TYR A 187 5.62 -13.07 -4.71
C TYR A 187 4.54 -14.12 -5.01
N TYR A 188 4.37 -14.51 -6.27
CA TYR A 188 3.34 -15.47 -6.68
C TYR A 188 3.62 -16.92 -6.28
N LYS A 189 4.81 -17.25 -5.77
CA LYS A 189 5.02 -18.53 -5.06
C LYS A 189 4.38 -18.56 -3.66
N VAL A 190 4.09 -17.40 -3.09
CA VAL A 190 3.49 -17.25 -1.76
C VAL A 190 2.00 -16.92 -1.87
N VAL A 191 1.67 -16.00 -2.78
CA VAL A 191 0.29 -15.56 -3.06
C VAL A 191 -0.14 -16.15 -4.40
N PRO A 192 -0.97 -17.19 -4.41
CA PRO A 192 -1.37 -17.91 -5.62
C PRO A 192 -2.30 -17.11 -6.53
#